data_2fce563908f3602f5b2748649edf7059
#
_entry.id   2fce563908f3602f5b2748649edf7059
#
_cell.length_a   1.000
_cell.length_b   1.000
_cell.length_c   1.000
_cell.angle_alpha   90.00
_cell.angle_beta   90.00
_cell.angle_gamma   90.00
#
_symmetry.space_group_name_H-M   'P 1'
#
loop_
_entity.id
_entity.type
_entity.pdbx_description
1 polymer ?
#
loop_
_entity_poly.entity_id
_entity_poly.type
_entity_poly.pdbx_seq_one_letter_code
_entity_poly.pdbx_strand_id
1 'polypeptide(L)'
;MSNEAPLLIVFLRHFGCTFCREALSDLASKQVGIQATGSKIVFVHMSQEAKAAEFFGEYGLSDVARVSDPTGKIYQTFDLHRGNWKQLAGWQVLKRGLEAGLVQRHGVGQPVGDFRQMPGVFLIYRGELLKSFRHKFASDRPDYGAMANLWPFNLARSVQNSGGDNKAGGELDSPRPNISDN
;
A
#
# COMPACT_ATOMS: atom_id res chain seq x y z
N MET A 1 4.14 5.15 13.15
CA MET A 1 3.22 5.41 12.00
C MET A 1 2.23 4.27 11.77
N SER A 2 2.66 3.00 11.53
CA SER A 2 1.71 1.90 11.28
C SER A 2 0.84 1.51 12.48
N ASN A 3 1.25 1.85 13.70
CA ASN A 3 0.45 1.62 14.91
C ASN A 3 -0.72 2.59 15.08
N GLU A 4 -0.65 3.76 14.47
CA GLU A 4 -1.64 4.83 14.57
C GLU A 4 -2.65 4.79 13.43
N ALA A 5 -2.16 4.53 12.22
CA ALA A 5 -2.98 4.47 11.02
C ALA A 5 -2.46 3.39 10.06
N PRO A 6 -3.34 2.80 9.22
CA PRO A 6 -2.90 1.92 8.14
C PRO A 6 -2.01 2.68 7.17
N LEU A 7 -0.98 2.02 6.68
CA LEU A 7 -0.05 2.56 5.69
C LEU A 7 -0.24 1.85 4.36
N LEU A 8 -0.65 2.59 3.34
CA LEU A 8 -0.59 2.14 1.96
C LEU A 8 0.80 2.45 1.43
N ILE A 9 1.68 1.45 1.43
CA ILE A 9 3.06 1.58 0.97
C ILE A 9 3.13 1.27 -0.51
N VAL A 10 3.61 2.24 -1.30
CA VAL A 10 3.70 2.16 -2.76
C VAL A 10 5.16 2.21 -3.18
N PHE A 11 5.65 1.09 -3.69
CA PHE A 11 7.01 0.96 -4.21
C PHE A 11 7.05 1.36 -5.68
N LEU A 12 7.86 2.36 -6.02
CA LEU A 12 8.06 2.84 -7.39
C LEU A 12 9.29 2.18 -8.00
N ARG A 13 9.32 2.00 -9.34
CA ARG A 13 10.50 1.50 -10.06
C ARG A 13 11.58 2.56 -10.18
N HIS A 14 11.37 3.49 -11.10
CA HIS A 14 12.24 4.64 -11.36
C HIS A 14 11.43 5.78 -11.96
N PHE A 15 11.87 7.02 -11.79
CA PHE A 15 11.08 8.21 -12.16
C PHE A 15 10.92 8.42 -13.68
N GLY A 16 11.74 7.77 -14.50
CA GLY A 16 11.57 7.74 -15.95
C GLY A 16 10.49 6.78 -16.44
N CYS A 17 9.90 5.96 -15.56
CA CYS A 17 8.90 4.95 -15.95
C CYS A 17 7.52 5.59 -16.15
N THR A 18 6.94 5.46 -17.34
CA THR A 18 5.58 5.92 -17.66
C THR A 18 4.54 5.37 -16.67
N PHE A 19 4.66 4.10 -16.30
CA PHE A 19 3.73 3.49 -15.34
C PHE A 19 3.88 4.02 -13.90
N CYS A 20 5.09 4.44 -13.50
CA CYS A 20 5.28 5.13 -12.23
C CYS A 20 4.65 6.52 -12.24
N ARG A 21 4.75 7.24 -13.36
CA ARG A 21 4.09 8.52 -13.56
C ARG A 21 2.57 8.40 -13.54
N GLU A 22 2.03 7.38 -14.24
CA GLU A 22 0.61 7.03 -14.20
C GLU A 22 0.15 6.70 -12.77
N ALA A 23 0.94 5.91 -12.00
CA ALA A 23 0.63 5.57 -10.62
C ALA A 23 0.57 6.80 -9.71
N LEU A 24 1.51 7.75 -9.87
CA LEU A 24 1.49 9.01 -9.11
C LEU A 24 0.27 9.87 -9.44
N SER A 25 -0.05 10.02 -10.72
CA SER A 25 -1.25 10.75 -11.16
C SER A 25 -2.54 10.14 -10.60
N ASP A 26 -2.64 8.81 -10.63
CA ASP A 26 -3.79 8.08 -10.09
C ASP A 26 -3.90 8.22 -8.56
N LEU A 27 -2.77 8.10 -7.86
CA LEU A 27 -2.73 8.26 -6.40
C LEU A 27 -3.01 9.70 -5.98
N ALA A 28 -2.53 10.69 -6.71
CA ALA A 28 -2.85 12.10 -6.47
C ALA A 28 -4.36 12.35 -6.57
N SER A 29 -5.00 11.82 -7.61
CA SER A 29 -6.45 11.97 -7.80
C SER A 29 -7.28 11.24 -6.73
N LYS A 30 -6.75 10.14 -6.17
CA LYS A 30 -7.42 9.30 -5.15
C LYS A 30 -7.00 9.62 -3.72
N GLN A 31 -6.07 10.55 -3.50
CA GLN A 31 -5.47 10.84 -2.20
C GLN A 31 -6.52 11.11 -1.12
N VAL A 32 -7.48 11.99 -1.42
CA VAL A 32 -8.56 12.35 -0.47
C VAL A 32 -9.41 11.11 -0.12
N GLY A 33 -9.77 10.29 -1.10
CA GLY A 33 -10.55 9.08 -0.88
C GLY A 33 -9.78 8.04 -0.05
N ILE A 34 -8.48 7.87 -0.29
CA ILE A 34 -7.61 6.98 0.49
C ILE A 34 -7.50 7.49 1.93
N GLN A 35 -7.28 8.78 2.14
CA GLN A 35 -7.21 9.38 3.47
C GLN A 35 -8.55 9.25 4.23
N ALA A 36 -9.67 9.34 3.54
CA ALA A 36 -11.00 9.14 4.13
C ALA A 36 -11.21 7.71 4.67
N THR A 37 -10.46 6.70 4.17
CA THR A 37 -10.46 5.36 4.77
C THR A 37 -9.63 5.27 6.06
N GLY A 38 -8.98 6.35 6.49
CA GLY A 38 -8.03 6.39 7.59
C GLY A 38 -6.61 5.96 7.22
N SER A 39 -6.37 5.57 5.96
CA SER A 39 -5.06 5.11 5.51
C SER A 39 -4.17 6.28 5.10
N LYS A 40 -2.87 6.18 5.38
CA LYS A 40 -1.83 7.13 4.94
C LYS A 40 -1.02 6.51 3.80
N ILE A 41 -0.75 7.30 2.76
CA ILE A 41 0.11 6.88 1.65
C ILE A 41 1.58 7.10 2.05
N VAL A 42 2.43 6.12 1.75
CA VAL A 42 3.88 6.21 1.88
C VAL A 42 4.52 5.69 0.59
N PHE A 43 5.32 6.52 -0.06
CA PHE A 43 6.08 6.08 -1.24
C PHE A 43 7.46 5.55 -0.84
N VAL A 44 7.91 4.50 -1.53
CA VAL A 44 9.30 4.01 -1.45
C VAL A 44 9.92 4.12 -2.84
N HIS A 45 11.08 4.76 -2.92
CA HIS A 45 11.79 5.01 -4.18
C HIS A 45 13.30 4.82 -4.04
N MET A 46 14.00 4.63 -5.17
CA MET A 46 15.46 4.41 -5.19
C MET A 46 16.27 5.67 -5.54
N SER A 47 15.62 6.82 -5.65
CA SER A 47 16.25 8.08 -6.02
C SER A 47 16.72 8.86 -4.80
N GLN A 48 17.65 9.80 -4.99
CA GLN A 48 18.01 10.78 -3.97
C GLN A 48 16.81 11.68 -3.63
N GLU A 49 16.71 12.10 -2.37
CA GLU A 49 15.57 12.85 -1.85
C GLU A 49 15.31 14.18 -2.60
N ALA A 50 16.37 14.91 -2.96
CA ALA A 50 16.21 16.17 -3.70
C ALA A 50 15.48 15.99 -5.04
N LYS A 51 15.85 14.94 -5.82
CA LYS A 51 15.18 14.61 -7.07
C LYS A 51 13.77 14.07 -6.85
N ALA A 52 13.56 13.37 -5.75
CA ALA A 52 12.24 12.88 -5.38
C ALA A 52 11.30 14.05 -5.03
N ALA A 53 11.75 15.02 -4.25
CA ALA A 53 10.96 16.19 -3.88
C ALA A 53 10.44 16.95 -5.12
N GLU A 54 11.30 17.17 -6.11
CA GLU A 54 10.92 17.78 -7.38
C GLU A 54 9.88 16.93 -8.12
N PHE A 55 10.17 15.64 -8.30
CA PHE A 55 9.33 14.73 -9.05
C PHE A 55 7.94 14.55 -8.42
N PHE A 56 7.84 14.39 -7.11
CA PHE A 56 6.56 14.29 -6.42
C PHE A 56 5.79 15.61 -6.43
N GLY A 57 6.51 16.75 -6.44
CA GLY A 57 5.94 18.09 -6.58
C GLY A 57 5.17 18.29 -7.88
N GLU A 58 5.65 17.72 -9.01
CA GLU A 58 4.96 17.75 -10.31
C GLU A 58 3.54 17.16 -10.24
N TYR A 59 3.27 16.26 -9.28
CA TYR A 59 1.99 15.56 -9.11
C TYR A 59 1.17 16.10 -7.93
N GLY A 60 1.61 17.17 -7.25
CA GLY A 60 0.92 17.69 -6.06
C GLY A 60 1.04 16.77 -4.83
N LEU A 61 2.08 15.93 -4.78
CA LEU A 61 2.34 14.95 -3.72
C LEU A 61 3.52 15.34 -2.81
N SER A 62 3.88 16.62 -2.74
CA SER A 62 5.01 17.13 -1.97
C SER A 62 4.92 16.76 -0.48
N ASP A 63 3.71 16.78 0.08
CA ASP A 63 3.45 16.54 1.50
C ASP A 63 3.22 15.06 1.84
N VAL A 64 3.25 14.18 0.84
CA VAL A 64 3.07 12.75 1.06
C VAL A 64 4.37 12.14 1.56
N ALA A 65 4.28 11.33 2.62
CA ALA A 65 5.42 10.64 3.19
C ALA A 65 6.14 9.77 2.16
N ARG A 66 7.46 9.82 2.13
CA ARG A 66 8.28 9.00 1.24
C ARG A 66 9.57 8.54 1.91
N VAL A 67 10.11 7.47 1.42
CA VAL A 67 11.35 6.84 1.91
C VAL A 67 12.27 6.57 0.72
N SER A 68 13.48 7.10 0.79
CA SER A 68 14.55 6.82 -0.17
C SER A 68 15.26 5.51 0.21
N ASP A 69 15.30 4.55 -0.71
CA ASP A 69 16.03 3.28 -0.58
C ASP A 69 16.91 3.04 -1.82
N PRO A 70 18.01 3.78 -2.00
CA PRO A 70 18.88 3.63 -3.16
C PRO A 70 19.52 2.24 -3.27
N THR A 71 19.59 1.52 -2.16
CA THR A 71 20.19 0.18 -2.09
C THR A 71 19.23 -0.94 -2.42
N GLY A 72 17.92 -0.67 -2.40
CA GLY A 72 16.88 -1.67 -2.63
C GLY A 72 16.68 -2.65 -1.48
N LYS A 73 17.20 -2.38 -0.28
CA LYS A 73 17.06 -3.27 0.88
C LYS A 73 15.60 -3.39 1.33
N ILE A 74 14.86 -2.28 1.33
CA ILE A 74 13.44 -2.29 1.69
C ILE A 74 12.64 -3.06 0.63
N TYR A 75 12.96 -2.90 -0.66
CA TYR A 75 12.35 -3.70 -1.73
C TYR A 75 12.53 -5.20 -1.50
N GLN A 76 13.73 -5.64 -1.12
CA GLN A 76 14.00 -7.04 -0.82
C GLN A 76 13.20 -7.56 0.39
N THR A 77 13.05 -6.75 1.44
CA THR A 77 12.25 -7.10 2.63
C THR A 77 10.79 -7.36 2.26
N PHE A 78 10.27 -6.69 1.23
CA PHE A 78 8.90 -6.88 0.72
C PHE A 78 8.81 -7.92 -0.41
N ASP A 79 9.89 -8.67 -0.65
CA ASP A 79 9.96 -9.69 -1.69
C ASP A 79 9.68 -9.11 -3.09
N LEU A 80 10.20 -7.91 -3.34
CA LEU A 80 10.14 -7.24 -4.64
C LEU A 80 11.43 -7.49 -5.41
N HIS A 81 11.37 -8.43 -6.35
CA HIS A 81 12.51 -8.87 -7.14
C HIS A 81 12.79 -7.97 -8.35
N ARG A 82 13.95 -8.16 -8.95
CA ARG A 82 14.28 -7.59 -10.26
C ARG A 82 13.55 -8.34 -11.37
N GLY A 83 12.84 -7.60 -12.21
CA GLY A 83 12.11 -8.15 -13.34
C GLY A 83 13.04 -8.65 -14.46
N ASN A 84 12.56 -9.62 -15.21
CA ASN A 84 13.18 -10.05 -16.46
C ASN A 84 12.66 -9.23 -17.65
N TRP A 85 13.29 -9.37 -18.85
CA TRP A 85 12.90 -8.62 -20.04
C TRP A 85 11.44 -8.78 -20.45
N LYS A 86 10.83 -9.96 -20.26
CA LYS A 86 9.41 -10.19 -20.57
C LYS A 86 8.49 -9.39 -19.66
N GLN A 87 8.86 -9.25 -18.40
CA GLN A 87 8.10 -8.48 -17.41
C GLN A 87 8.23 -6.96 -17.59
N LEU A 88 9.38 -6.51 -18.13
CA LEU A 88 9.71 -5.09 -18.27
C LEU A 88 9.32 -4.52 -19.63
N ALA A 89 9.43 -5.29 -20.71
CA ALA A 89 9.30 -4.84 -22.09
C ALA A 89 8.52 -5.83 -22.98
N GLY A 90 7.79 -6.80 -22.41
CA GLY A 90 6.95 -7.73 -23.17
C GLY A 90 5.82 -7.00 -23.91
N TRP A 91 5.16 -7.71 -24.87
CA TRP A 91 4.11 -7.14 -25.71
C TRP A 91 3.00 -6.43 -24.92
N GLN A 92 2.60 -6.97 -23.79
CA GLN A 92 1.59 -6.34 -22.91
C GLN A 92 2.08 -5.01 -22.33
N VAL A 93 3.36 -4.95 -21.91
CA VAL A 93 4.01 -3.74 -21.39
C VAL A 93 4.10 -2.68 -22.48
N LEU A 94 4.47 -3.09 -23.70
CA LEU A 94 4.59 -2.18 -24.85
C LEU A 94 3.23 -1.59 -25.23
N LYS A 95 2.18 -2.43 -25.36
CA LYS A 95 0.81 -1.99 -25.65
C LYS A 95 0.32 -1.00 -24.60
N ARG A 96 0.42 -1.35 -23.32
CA ARG A 96 0.03 -0.50 -22.20
C ARG A 96 0.86 0.79 -22.13
N GLY A 97 2.17 0.71 -22.47
CA GLY A 97 3.06 1.86 -22.51
C GLY A 97 2.66 2.88 -23.58
N LEU A 98 2.18 2.43 -24.73
CA LEU A 98 1.63 3.29 -25.77
C LEU A 98 0.35 3.99 -25.29
N GLU A 99 -0.55 3.27 -24.63
CA GLU A 99 -1.77 3.85 -24.04
C GLU A 99 -1.43 4.90 -23.00
N ALA A 100 -0.59 4.57 -22.01
CA ALA A 100 -0.21 5.47 -20.94
C ALA A 100 0.64 6.66 -21.42
N GLY A 101 1.58 6.42 -22.34
CA GLY A 101 2.49 7.45 -22.83
C GLY A 101 1.86 8.40 -23.84
N LEU A 102 1.11 7.91 -24.82
CA LEU A 102 0.54 8.69 -25.90
C LEU A 102 -0.87 9.19 -25.58
N VAL A 103 -1.74 8.33 -25.03
CA VAL A 103 -3.14 8.68 -24.77
C VAL A 103 -3.28 9.46 -23.48
N GLN A 104 -2.63 9.01 -22.40
CA GLN A 104 -2.71 9.64 -21.08
C GLN A 104 -1.62 10.72 -20.85
N ARG A 105 -0.71 10.92 -21.80
CA ARG A 105 0.34 11.97 -21.79
C ARG A 105 1.28 11.93 -20.58
N HIS A 106 1.50 10.75 -19.98
CA HIS A 106 2.42 10.64 -18.84
C HIS A 106 3.90 10.78 -19.21
N GLY A 107 4.24 10.64 -20.50
CA GLY A 107 5.59 10.80 -21.02
C GLY A 107 6.57 9.72 -20.55
N VAL A 108 7.81 9.84 -21.01
CA VAL A 108 8.95 9.01 -20.60
C VAL A 108 10.04 9.95 -20.10
N GLY A 109 10.49 9.76 -18.86
CA GLY A 109 11.57 10.53 -18.27
C GLY A 109 12.89 9.76 -18.28
N GLN A 110 13.95 10.43 -17.82
CA GLN A 110 15.24 9.76 -17.62
C GLN A 110 15.14 8.70 -16.51
N PRO A 111 15.70 7.51 -16.69
CA PRO A 111 15.69 6.47 -15.66
C PRO A 111 16.60 6.91 -14.49
N VAL A 112 16.04 7.04 -13.31
CA VAL A 112 16.77 7.29 -12.06
C VAL A 112 16.45 6.15 -11.11
N GLY A 113 17.44 5.35 -10.75
CA GLY A 113 17.30 4.11 -9.98
C GLY A 113 17.46 2.85 -10.84
N ASP A 114 17.23 1.69 -10.25
CA ASP A 114 17.33 0.40 -10.96
C ASP A 114 16.09 0.18 -11.85
N PHE A 115 16.28 0.29 -13.17
CA PHE A 115 15.21 0.08 -14.16
C PHE A 115 14.61 -1.34 -14.15
N ARG A 116 15.30 -2.32 -13.56
CA ARG A 116 14.83 -3.70 -13.43
C ARG A 116 14.01 -3.95 -12.17
N GLN A 117 14.04 -3.03 -11.21
CA GLN A 117 13.29 -3.20 -9.98
C GLN A 117 11.78 -3.27 -10.26
N MET A 118 11.11 -4.29 -9.74
CA MET A 118 9.65 -4.44 -9.86
C MET A 118 8.96 -3.65 -8.75
N PRO A 119 7.82 -3.00 -9.07
CA PRO A 119 7.05 -2.25 -8.10
C PRO A 119 6.09 -3.15 -7.32
N GLY A 120 5.48 -2.59 -6.27
CA GLY A 120 4.48 -3.27 -5.48
C GLY A 120 3.68 -2.30 -4.61
N VAL A 121 2.54 -2.77 -4.11
CA VAL A 121 1.68 -2.01 -3.21
C VAL A 121 1.28 -2.89 -2.03
N PHE A 122 1.39 -2.35 -0.82
CA PHE A 122 1.16 -3.11 0.40
C PHE A 122 0.34 -2.27 1.38
N LEU A 123 -0.59 -2.91 2.09
CA LEU A 123 -1.28 -2.30 3.20
C LEU A 123 -0.78 -2.91 4.50
N ILE A 124 -0.23 -2.07 5.37
CA ILE A 124 0.30 -2.47 6.68
C ILE A 124 -0.45 -1.72 7.77
N TYR A 125 -0.85 -2.44 8.81
CA TYR A 125 -1.43 -1.86 10.00
C TYR A 125 -0.94 -2.60 11.25
N ARG A 126 -0.48 -1.85 12.26
CA ARG A 126 0.07 -2.39 13.53
C ARG A 126 1.17 -3.44 13.34
N GLY A 127 2.02 -3.22 12.34
CA GLY A 127 3.11 -4.12 12.00
C GLY A 127 2.70 -5.36 11.21
N GLU A 128 1.41 -5.57 10.94
CA GLU A 128 0.90 -6.68 10.14
C GLU A 128 0.69 -6.30 8.68
N LEU A 129 1.11 -7.18 7.78
CA LEU A 129 0.84 -7.07 6.34
C LEU A 129 -0.59 -7.56 6.07
N LEU A 130 -1.50 -6.64 5.76
CA LEU A 130 -2.91 -6.95 5.54
C LEU A 130 -3.21 -7.27 4.08
N LYS A 131 -2.60 -6.51 3.14
CA LYS A 131 -2.78 -6.72 1.71
C LYS A 131 -1.45 -6.57 1.00
N SER A 132 -1.27 -7.31 -0.08
CA SER A 132 -0.09 -7.18 -0.95
C SER A 132 -0.48 -7.32 -2.41
N PHE A 133 0.08 -6.45 -3.24
CA PHE A 133 0.01 -6.53 -4.69
C PHE A 133 1.43 -6.40 -5.24
N ARG A 134 2.02 -7.52 -5.66
CA ARG A 134 3.31 -7.54 -6.35
C ARG A 134 3.06 -7.57 -7.84
N HIS A 135 3.62 -6.62 -8.57
CA HIS A 135 3.46 -6.55 -10.01
C HIS A 135 4.13 -7.75 -10.70
N LYS A 136 3.40 -8.43 -11.56
CA LYS A 136 3.94 -9.47 -12.45
C LYS A 136 4.58 -8.84 -13.69
N PHE A 137 3.99 -7.74 -14.17
CA PHE A 137 4.50 -6.92 -15.26
C PHE A 137 4.64 -5.48 -14.80
N ALA A 138 5.55 -4.73 -15.43
CA ALA A 138 5.74 -3.31 -15.12
C ALA A 138 4.48 -2.46 -15.35
N SER A 139 3.58 -2.94 -16.23
CA SER A 139 2.32 -2.30 -16.61
C SER A 139 1.13 -2.66 -15.73
N ASP A 140 1.30 -3.52 -14.73
CA ASP A 140 0.20 -3.88 -13.83
C ASP A 140 -0.24 -2.67 -13.04
N ARG A 141 -1.55 -2.61 -12.75
CA ARG A 141 -2.17 -1.48 -12.05
C ARG A 141 -3.16 -1.99 -11.01
N PRO A 142 -2.85 -1.87 -9.71
CA PRO A 142 -3.80 -2.22 -8.67
C PRO A 142 -4.91 -1.17 -8.54
N ASP A 143 -6.04 -1.56 -7.98
CA ASP A 143 -6.99 -0.60 -7.44
C ASP A 143 -6.48 -0.07 -6.09
N TYR A 144 -5.90 1.14 -6.09
CA TYR A 144 -5.34 1.77 -4.90
C TYR A 144 -6.38 2.04 -3.82
N GLY A 145 -7.63 2.36 -4.19
CA GLY A 145 -8.72 2.56 -3.24
C GLY A 145 -9.09 1.26 -2.53
N ALA A 146 -9.25 0.18 -3.28
CA ALA A 146 -9.49 -1.14 -2.71
C ALA A 146 -8.31 -1.64 -1.88
N MET A 147 -7.06 -1.33 -2.29
CA MET A 147 -5.87 -1.65 -1.50
C MET A 147 -5.83 -0.88 -0.18
N ALA A 148 -6.22 0.38 -0.16
CA ALA A 148 -6.22 1.23 1.04
C ALA A 148 -7.33 0.91 2.04
N ASN A 149 -8.40 0.24 1.61
CA ASN A 149 -9.54 -0.07 2.45
C ASN A 149 -9.23 -1.26 3.38
N LEU A 150 -9.44 -1.08 4.69
CA LEU A 150 -9.28 -2.14 5.70
C LEU A 150 -10.39 -3.20 5.69
N TRP A 151 -11.53 -2.95 5.03
CA TRP A 151 -12.59 -3.93 4.92
C TRP A 151 -12.13 -5.15 4.09
N PRO A 152 -12.36 -6.43 4.50
CA PRO A 152 -13.14 -6.90 5.66
C PRO A 152 -12.35 -7.06 6.99
N PHE A 153 -11.08 -6.66 7.06
CA PHE A 153 -10.17 -6.93 8.21
C PHE A 153 -10.62 -6.28 9.53
N ASN A 154 -11.37 -5.18 9.49
CA ASN A 154 -11.86 -4.52 10.70
C ASN A 154 -12.87 -5.35 11.49
N LEU A 155 -13.67 -6.19 10.82
CA LEU A 155 -14.68 -7.03 11.49
C LEU A 155 -14.05 -8.21 12.24
N ALA A 156 -13.06 -8.87 11.65
CA ALA A 156 -12.42 -10.02 12.29
C ALA A 156 -11.72 -9.62 13.60
N ARG A 157 -11.19 -8.39 13.68
CA ARG A 157 -10.45 -7.90 14.85
C ARG A 157 -11.36 -7.41 15.99
N SER A 158 -12.51 -6.83 15.67
CA SER A 158 -13.51 -6.46 16.69
C SER A 158 -14.11 -7.68 17.37
N VAL A 159 -14.26 -8.79 16.65
CA VAL A 159 -14.75 -10.06 17.20
C VAL A 159 -13.70 -10.72 18.11
N GLN A 160 -12.40 -10.63 17.79
CA GLN A 160 -11.35 -11.18 18.65
C GLN A 160 -11.11 -10.37 19.91
N ASN A 161 -11.28 -9.04 19.90
CA ASN A 161 -11.15 -8.20 21.09
C ASN A 161 -12.40 -8.21 21.99
N SER A 162 -13.56 -8.58 21.49
CA SER A 162 -14.77 -8.75 22.31
C SER A 162 -14.87 -10.11 23.02
N GLY A 163 -13.96 -11.04 22.69
CA GLY A 163 -13.89 -12.36 23.33
C GLY A 163 -12.89 -12.45 24.51
N GLY A 164 -12.16 -11.37 24.84
CA GLY A 164 -11.05 -11.38 25.79
C GLY A 164 -11.33 -10.85 27.20
N ASP A 165 -12.41 -10.16 27.41
CA ASP A 165 -12.71 -9.53 28.71
C ASP A 165 -13.96 -10.12 29.40
N ASN A 166 -13.92 -11.41 29.74
CA ASN A 166 -14.84 -11.96 30.72
C ASN A 166 -14.19 -13.05 31.58
N LYS A 167 -13.17 -12.65 32.35
CA LYS A 167 -12.69 -13.38 33.52
C LYS A 167 -12.23 -12.38 34.58
N ALA A 168 -13.20 -11.85 35.29
CA ALA A 168 -12.97 -11.31 36.63
C ALA A 168 -14.23 -11.56 37.45
N GLY A 169 -14.16 -12.48 38.33
CA GLY A 169 -14.73 -12.79 39.59
C GLY A 169 -15.92 -11.98 40.10
N GLY A 170 -16.99 -12.66 40.36
CA GLY A 170 -18.10 -12.19 41.12
C GLY A 170 -18.97 -13.39 41.50
N GLU A 171 -18.48 -14.14 42.46
CA GLU A 171 -19.27 -15.11 43.24
C GLU A 171 -20.34 -14.32 43.99
N LEU A 172 -21.56 -14.32 43.52
CA LEU A 172 -22.74 -13.86 44.23
C LEU A 172 -23.58 -15.09 44.59
N ASP A 173 -23.42 -15.43 45.85
CA ASP A 173 -24.25 -16.33 46.64
C ASP A 173 -25.73 -15.99 46.44
N SER A 174 -26.52 -16.93 45.87
CA SER A 174 -27.97 -16.83 45.77
C SER A 174 -28.58 -17.81 46.75
N PRO A 175 -29.41 -17.39 47.70
CA PRO A 175 -30.08 -18.30 48.60
C PRO A 175 -31.14 -19.10 47.87
N ARG A 176 -31.11 -20.43 48.07
CA ARG A 176 -32.10 -21.40 47.61
C ARG A 176 -33.48 -21.18 48.23
N PRO A 177 -34.55 -21.16 47.51
CA PRO A 177 -35.88 -21.22 48.13
C PRO A 177 -36.16 -22.61 48.69
N ASN A 178 -36.55 -22.62 49.97
CA ASN A 178 -37.02 -23.78 50.69
C ASN A 178 -38.42 -24.13 50.19
N ILE A 179 -38.58 -25.33 49.60
CA ILE A 179 -39.91 -25.88 49.30
C ILE A 179 -40.15 -26.95 50.34
N SER A 180 -40.98 -26.63 51.34
CA SER A 180 -41.55 -27.56 52.23
C SER A 180 -42.87 -28.09 51.63
N ASP A 181 -42.97 -29.40 51.63
CA ASP A 181 -44.13 -30.22 51.31
C ASP A 181 -45.44 -29.80 51.97
N ASN A 182 -46.52 -29.84 51.16
CA ASN A 182 -47.82 -30.50 51.58
C ASN A 182 -48.59 -30.90 50.31
#